data_d32ee36f56281b105629dc3f2edba768
#
_entry.id   d32ee36f56281b105629dc3f2edba768
#
_cell.length_a   1.000
_cell.length_b   1.000
_cell.length_c   1.000
_cell.angle_alpha   90.00
_cell.angle_beta   90.00
_cell.angle_gamma   90.00
#
_symmetry.space_group_name_H-M   'P 1'
#
loop_
_entity.id
_entity.type
_entity.pdbx_description
1 polymer ?
#
loop_
_entity_poly.entity_id
_entity_poly.type
_entity_poly.pdbx_seq_one_letter_code
_entity_poly.pdbx_strand_id
1 'polypeptide(L)'
;MPKDELWQLYCAAYEQYQSEIINGEKSYSRYVNDFYYHHLPAMNMSESDARVHIMNVCGLKELLENRRDLVDAFFSKDKFEEKDYQQMFHLFDSGQSLTPDEDCLARFSDKQICLITQFANDVSLFKNAVTDSDIKDLFKCQLTKPLQAGINRHVALFFGALRSYGLLPFRWQMIIEENKLIASSANNEPLRASQLRCGLSQAKNVKLAKMKSSNYKIEDLGFETVCENFVKKLKESM
;
A
#
# COMPACT_ATOMS: atom_id res chain seq x y z
N MET A 1 9.60 27.83 -12.09
CA MET A 1 10.46 27.72 -10.93
C MET A 1 9.98 26.76 -9.81
N PRO A 2 8.88 26.02 -9.97
CA PRO A 2 8.52 25.01 -8.95
C PRO A 2 9.50 23.84 -8.85
N LYS A 3 10.31 23.58 -9.88
CA LYS A 3 11.24 22.44 -9.89
C LYS A 3 12.38 22.53 -8.88
N ASP A 4 12.85 23.75 -8.60
CA ASP A 4 13.97 23.96 -7.68
C ASP A 4 13.56 23.71 -6.21
N GLU A 5 12.35 24.09 -5.83
CA GLU A 5 11.85 23.90 -4.46
C GLU A 5 11.61 22.42 -4.13
N LEU A 6 10.97 21.69 -5.06
CA LEU A 6 10.70 20.27 -4.84
C LEU A 6 12.02 19.48 -4.75
N TRP A 7 12.99 19.79 -5.59
CA TRP A 7 14.34 19.23 -5.51
C TRP A 7 15.00 19.52 -4.15
N GLN A 8 14.90 20.75 -3.64
CA GLN A 8 15.44 21.11 -2.33
C GLN A 8 14.79 20.33 -1.20
N LEU A 9 13.46 20.11 -1.27
CA LEU A 9 12.74 19.27 -0.29
C LEU A 9 13.21 17.82 -0.32
N TYR A 10 13.47 17.25 -1.51
CA TYR A 10 14.03 15.89 -1.62
C TYR A 10 15.45 15.80 -1.05
N CYS A 11 16.29 16.80 -1.30
CA CYS A 11 17.62 16.87 -0.71
C CYS A 11 17.56 16.97 0.83
N ALA A 12 16.68 17.80 1.37
CA ALA A 12 16.49 17.93 2.81
C ALA A 12 16.00 16.61 3.43
N ALA A 13 15.06 15.94 2.78
CA ALA A 13 14.58 14.64 3.22
C ALA A 13 15.69 13.59 3.20
N TYR A 14 16.53 13.56 2.15
CA TYR A 14 17.68 12.68 2.05
C TYR A 14 18.69 12.94 3.18
N GLU A 15 19.10 14.19 3.41
CA GLU A 15 20.06 14.55 4.46
C GLU A 15 19.54 14.15 5.85
N GLN A 16 18.26 14.40 6.09
CA GLN A 16 17.62 14.01 7.33
C GLN A 16 17.53 12.49 7.47
N TYR A 17 17.24 11.74 6.38
CA TYR A 17 17.24 10.28 6.38
C TYR A 17 18.63 9.72 6.68
N GLN A 18 19.68 10.26 6.06
CA GLN A 18 21.06 9.86 6.31
C GLN A 18 21.46 10.07 7.78
N SER A 19 21.14 11.24 8.34
CA SER A 19 21.54 11.57 9.71
C SER A 19 20.71 10.82 10.77
N GLU A 20 19.41 10.65 10.56
CA GLU A 20 18.49 10.17 11.59
C GLU A 20 18.17 8.67 11.50
N ILE A 21 18.19 8.10 10.28
CA ILE A 21 17.84 6.70 10.05
C ILE A 21 19.09 5.86 9.83
N ILE A 22 19.97 6.25 8.88
CA ILE A 22 21.16 5.46 8.57
C ILE A 22 22.20 5.56 9.68
N ASN A 23 22.50 6.78 10.14
CA ASN A 23 23.53 7.06 11.15
C ASN A 23 22.95 7.29 12.55
N GLY A 24 21.62 7.25 12.71
CA GLY A 24 20.89 7.48 13.95
C GLY A 24 20.03 6.30 14.37
N GLU A 25 19.27 6.51 15.44
CA GLU A 25 18.35 5.49 16.01
C GLU A 25 16.87 5.92 15.91
N LYS A 26 16.56 6.93 15.09
CA LYS A 26 15.19 7.43 14.96
C LYS A 26 14.31 6.42 14.22
N SER A 27 13.10 6.18 14.72
CA SER A 27 12.14 5.35 13.99
C SER A 27 11.69 6.03 12.70
N TYR A 28 11.48 5.25 11.64
CA TYR A 28 11.08 5.75 10.32
C TYR A 28 9.79 6.59 10.38
N SER A 29 8.79 6.15 11.13
CA SER A 29 7.52 6.89 11.29
C SER A 29 7.72 8.26 11.92
N ARG A 30 8.65 8.37 12.89
CA ARG A 30 8.99 9.65 13.52
C ARG A 30 9.75 10.55 12.55
N TYR A 31 10.68 10.01 11.77
CA TYR A 31 11.37 10.75 10.71
C TYR A 31 10.36 11.40 9.73
N VAL A 32 9.40 10.63 9.21
CA VAL A 32 8.40 11.14 8.26
C VAL A 32 7.54 12.25 8.88
N ASN A 33 7.11 12.09 10.14
CA ASN A 33 6.32 13.09 10.82
C ASN A 33 7.14 14.36 11.11
N ASP A 34 8.36 14.21 11.62
CA ASP A 34 9.24 15.35 11.94
C ASP A 34 9.58 16.12 10.65
N PHE A 35 9.87 15.43 9.54
CA PHE A 35 10.06 16.07 8.23
C PHE A 35 8.85 16.91 7.83
N TYR A 36 7.63 16.37 7.90
CA TYR A 36 6.42 17.08 7.55
C TYR A 36 6.23 18.37 8.40
N TYR A 37 6.31 18.23 9.72
CA TYR A 37 6.10 19.38 10.62
C TYR A 37 7.19 20.44 10.51
N HIS A 38 8.42 20.05 10.21
CA HIS A 38 9.54 20.98 10.05
C HIS A 38 9.44 21.82 8.78
N HIS A 39 8.81 21.28 7.73
CA HIS A 39 8.67 21.93 6.44
C HIS A 39 7.29 22.54 6.20
N LEU A 40 6.51 22.79 7.25
CA LEU A 40 5.29 23.59 7.12
C LEU A 40 5.60 25.03 6.74
N PRO A 41 4.75 25.70 5.94
CA PRO A 41 5.03 27.05 5.45
C PRO A 41 5.18 28.06 6.59
N ALA A 42 6.14 28.96 6.46
CA ALA A 42 6.34 30.03 7.42
C ALA A 42 5.23 31.10 7.31
N MET A 43 4.88 31.75 8.42
CA MET A 43 3.81 32.77 8.49
C MET A 43 4.00 33.99 7.56
N ASN A 44 5.21 34.21 7.02
CA ASN A 44 5.54 35.32 6.14
C ASN A 44 5.50 34.97 4.64
N MET A 45 5.10 33.77 4.28
CA MET A 45 4.91 33.39 2.87
C MET A 45 3.65 34.03 2.27
N SER A 46 3.70 34.36 0.96
CA SER A 46 2.47 34.73 0.25
C SER A 46 1.50 33.53 0.22
N GLU A 47 0.19 33.81 0.16
CA GLU A 47 -0.82 32.75 0.12
C GLU A 47 -0.63 31.81 -1.07
N SER A 48 -0.23 32.33 -2.23
CA SER A 48 0.06 31.56 -3.43
C SER A 48 1.23 30.62 -3.24
N ASP A 49 2.36 31.13 -2.71
CA ASP A 49 3.58 30.36 -2.51
C ASP A 49 3.39 29.32 -1.41
N ALA A 50 2.67 29.67 -0.34
CA ALA A 50 2.33 28.75 0.73
C ALA A 50 1.49 27.56 0.23
N ARG A 51 0.55 27.78 -0.69
CA ARG A 51 -0.24 26.67 -1.30
C ARG A 51 0.65 25.74 -2.11
N VAL A 52 1.54 26.26 -2.95
CA VAL A 52 2.47 25.44 -3.75
C VAL A 52 3.40 24.67 -2.84
N HIS A 53 3.95 25.34 -1.83
CA HIS A 53 4.83 24.72 -0.84
C HIS A 53 4.14 23.57 -0.08
N ILE A 54 2.92 23.80 0.42
CA ILE A 54 2.13 22.73 1.08
C ILE A 54 1.90 21.56 0.15
N MET A 55 1.56 21.78 -1.12
CA MET A 55 1.36 20.71 -2.10
C MET A 55 2.66 19.89 -2.27
N ASN A 56 3.81 20.53 -2.38
CA ASN A 56 5.10 19.86 -2.52
C ASN A 56 5.45 19.05 -1.27
N VAL A 57 5.28 19.62 -0.08
CA VAL A 57 5.54 18.94 1.20
C VAL A 57 4.59 17.76 1.40
N CYS A 58 3.29 17.92 1.10
CA CYS A 58 2.32 16.83 1.19
C CYS A 58 2.62 15.70 0.19
N GLY A 59 2.98 16.04 -1.05
CA GLY A 59 3.35 15.06 -2.06
C GLY A 59 4.59 14.26 -1.68
N LEU A 60 5.62 14.93 -1.14
CA LEU A 60 6.81 14.23 -0.65
C LEU A 60 6.50 13.39 0.60
N LYS A 61 5.69 13.90 1.53
CA LYS A 61 5.22 13.10 2.67
C LYS A 61 4.51 11.83 2.21
N GLU A 62 3.63 11.94 1.22
CA GLU A 62 2.92 10.78 0.65
C GLU A 62 3.90 9.75 0.07
N LEU A 63 4.95 10.19 -0.63
CA LEU A 63 6.02 9.31 -1.10
C LEU A 63 6.73 8.64 0.09
N LEU A 64 7.15 9.42 1.09
CA LEU A 64 7.83 8.89 2.27
C LEU A 64 6.97 7.86 3.03
N GLU A 65 5.66 8.10 3.16
CA GLU A 65 4.75 7.18 3.85
C GLU A 65 4.44 5.91 3.06
N ASN A 66 4.27 6.02 1.75
CA ASN A 66 3.71 4.97 0.92
C ASN A 66 4.73 4.21 0.07
N ARG A 67 5.91 4.78 -0.16
CA ARG A 67 6.96 4.24 -1.05
C ARG A 67 8.30 4.12 -0.34
N ARG A 68 8.27 3.48 0.83
CA ARG A 68 9.48 3.19 1.58
C ARG A 68 10.52 2.41 0.76
N ASP A 69 10.07 1.57 -0.16
CA ASP A 69 10.90 0.88 -1.14
C ASP A 69 11.79 1.85 -1.94
N LEU A 70 11.21 2.94 -2.45
CA LEU A 70 11.94 3.98 -3.15
C LEU A 70 12.88 4.75 -2.19
N VAL A 71 12.37 5.12 -1.02
CA VAL A 71 13.16 5.85 -0.02
C VAL A 71 14.40 5.05 0.38
N ASP A 72 14.22 3.78 0.78
CA ASP A 72 15.32 2.92 1.20
C ASP A 72 16.33 2.72 0.04
N ALA A 73 15.88 2.59 -1.22
CA ALA A 73 16.77 2.36 -2.36
C ALA A 73 17.54 3.61 -2.80
N PHE A 74 16.91 4.77 -2.77
CA PHE A 74 17.55 6.01 -3.24
C PHE A 74 18.24 6.78 -2.11
N PHE A 75 17.65 6.80 -0.91
CA PHE A 75 18.18 7.56 0.22
C PHE A 75 19.27 6.81 1.00
N SER A 76 19.45 5.49 0.80
CA SER A 76 20.60 4.77 1.37
C SER A 76 21.90 4.93 0.58
N LYS A 77 21.87 5.59 -0.59
CA LYS A 77 23.07 5.87 -1.37
C LYS A 77 23.96 6.90 -0.67
N ASP A 78 25.28 6.82 -0.86
CA ASP A 78 26.24 7.79 -0.33
C ASP A 78 26.01 9.20 -0.87
N LYS A 79 25.42 9.32 -2.06
CA LYS A 79 25.08 10.59 -2.71
C LYS A 79 23.72 10.49 -3.37
N PHE A 80 22.91 11.52 -3.20
CA PHE A 80 21.63 11.70 -3.87
C PHE A 80 21.78 12.81 -4.91
N GLU A 81 21.61 12.45 -6.19
CA GLU A 81 21.81 13.37 -7.32
C GLU A 81 20.48 13.70 -7.99
N GLU A 82 20.44 14.75 -8.80
CA GLU A 82 19.24 15.18 -9.52
C GLU A 82 18.63 14.06 -10.38
N LYS A 83 19.47 13.20 -10.98
CA LYS A 83 19.00 12.02 -11.71
C LYS A 83 18.26 11.01 -10.83
N ASP A 84 18.68 10.84 -9.57
CA ASP A 84 18.04 9.96 -8.60
C ASP A 84 16.67 10.53 -8.21
N TYR A 85 16.60 11.84 -7.98
CA TYR A 85 15.34 12.54 -7.74
C TYR A 85 14.37 12.36 -8.92
N GLN A 86 14.82 12.60 -10.17
CA GLN A 86 13.99 12.47 -11.35
C GLN A 86 13.46 11.05 -11.51
N GLN A 87 14.32 10.06 -11.29
CA GLN A 87 13.93 8.64 -11.36
C GLN A 87 12.95 8.28 -10.21
N MET A 88 13.25 8.70 -8.98
CA MET A 88 12.40 8.45 -7.82
C MET A 88 11.01 9.11 -7.99
N PHE A 89 10.98 10.36 -8.46
CA PHE A 89 9.74 11.08 -8.74
C PHE A 89 8.94 10.41 -9.86
N HIS A 90 9.60 10.02 -10.96
CA HIS A 90 8.95 9.31 -12.06
C HIS A 90 8.34 7.96 -11.61
N LEU A 91 9.08 7.17 -10.84
CA LEU A 91 8.60 5.91 -10.29
C LEU A 91 7.44 6.10 -9.30
N PHE A 92 7.43 7.20 -8.56
CA PHE A 92 6.33 7.54 -7.67
C PHE A 92 5.09 7.98 -8.44
N ASP A 93 5.25 8.92 -9.38
CA ASP A 93 4.15 9.48 -10.18
C ASP A 93 3.52 8.43 -11.11
N SER A 94 4.35 7.62 -11.80
CA SER A 94 3.88 6.49 -12.61
C SER A 94 3.40 5.30 -11.79
N GLY A 95 3.72 5.28 -10.50
CA GLY A 95 3.47 4.17 -9.58
C GLY A 95 4.21 2.89 -9.94
N GLN A 96 5.30 2.98 -10.70
CA GLN A 96 6.12 1.84 -11.10
C GLN A 96 7.00 1.35 -9.95
N SER A 97 7.36 0.06 -9.96
CA SER A 97 8.31 -0.52 -9.03
C SER A 97 9.76 -0.30 -9.46
N LEU A 98 10.71 -0.36 -8.48
CA LEU A 98 12.14 -0.21 -8.73
C LEU A 98 12.75 -1.33 -9.58
N THR A 99 12.16 -2.51 -9.57
CA THR A 99 12.65 -3.68 -10.29
C THR A 99 11.75 -4.00 -11.47
N PRO A 100 12.30 -4.19 -12.70
CA PRO A 100 11.53 -4.57 -13.88
C PRO A 100 10.83 -5.93 -13.75
N ASP A 101 11.11 -6.69 -12.70
CA ASP A 101 10.66 -8.06 -12.48
C ASP A 101 9.41 -8.17 -11.58
N GLU A 102 8.77 -7.04 -11.24
CA GLU A 102 7.69 -7.00 -10.25
C GLU A 102 6.34 -6.59 -10.83
N ASP A 103 5.86 -7.33 -11.80
CA ASP A 103 4.42 -7.51 -12.01
C ASP A 103 3.82 -8.49 -10.96
N CYS A 104 4.49 -8.71 -9.84
CA CYS A 104 3.98 -9.58 -8.80
C CYS A 104 3.37 -8.78 -7.64
N LEU A 105 2.29 -9.30 -7.08
CA LEU A 105 1.61 -8.70 -5.92
C LEU A 105 2.46 -8.79 -4.65
N ALA A 106 3.12 -9.92 -4.42
CA ALA A 106 3.98 -10.15 -3.27
C ALA A 106 4.83 -11.41 -3.42
N ARG A 107 5.88 -11.51 -2.59
CA ARG A 107 6.68 -12.73 -2.44
C ARG A 107 6.46 -13.29 -1.04
N PHE A 108 5.77 -14.41 -0.96
CA PHE A 108 5.56 -15.15 0.28
C PHE A 108 6.37 -16.45 0.26
N SER A 109 6.87 -16.87 1.43
CA SER A 109 7.46 -18.19 1.61
C SER A 109 6.40 -19.30 1.43
N ASP A 110 6.83 -20.52 1.14
CA ASP A 110 5.88 -21.65 0.98
C ASP A 110 5.03 -21.88 2.24
N LYS A 111 5.60 -21.63 3.44
CA LYS A 111 4.86 -21.68 4.70
C LYS A 111 3.75 -20.63 4.77
N GLN A 112 4.05 -19.39 4.33
CA GLN A 112 3.06 -18.32 4.31
C GLN A 112 1.98 -18.57 3.24
N ILE A 113 2.36 -19.09 2.07
CA ILE A 113 1.42 -19.52 1.02
C ILE A 113 0.43 -20.56 1.58
N CYS A 114 0.92 -21.60 2.28
CA CYS A 114 0.06 -22.60 2.90
C CYS A 114 -0.92 -21.95 3.90
N LEU A 115 -0.46 -21.03 4.76
CA LEU A 115 -1.34 -20.32 5.71
C LEU A 115 -2.40 -19.47 4.99
N ILE A 116 -2.01 -18.78 3.92
CA ILE A 116 -2.94 -17.96 3.12
C ILE A 116 -3.97 -18.87 2.42
N THR A 117 -3.55 -20.00 1.88
CA THR A 117 -4.43 -20.98 1.24
C THR A 117 -5.47 -21.50 2.22
N GLN A 118 -5.04 -21.94 3.41
CA GLN A 118 -5.94 -22.39 4.47
C GLN A 118 -6.95 -21.30 4.82
N PHE A 119 -6.47 -20.11 5.12
CA PHE A 119 -7.33 -18.97 5.45
C PHE A 119 -8.34 -18.67 4.33
N ALA A 120 -7.89 -18.61 3.07
CA ALA A 120 -8.75 -18.31 1.93
C ALA A 120 -9.87 -19.34 1.78
N ASN A 121 -9.58 -20.62 2.02
CA ASN A 121 -10.56 -21.70 1.99
C ASN A 121 -11.50 -21.68 3.19
N ASP A 122 -10.99 -21.44 4.40
CA ASP A 122 -11.79 -21.40 5.63
C ASP A 122 -12.84 -20.26 5.59
N VAL A 123 -12.48 -19.13 5.01
CA VAL A 123 -13.41 -17.98 4.91
C VAL A 123 -14.15 -17.90 3.58
N SER A 124 -13.99 -18.89 2.71
CA SER A 124 -14.56 -18.90 1.36
C SER A 124 -14.27 -17.60 0.60
N LEU A 125 -13.01 -17.16 0.64
CA LEU A 125 -12.57 -15.93 -0.01
C LEU A 125 -12.82 -15.98 -1.51
N PHE A 126 -12.59 -17.14 -2.10
CA PHE A 126 -12.90 -17.47 -3.49
C PHE A 126 -14.05 -18.47 -3.57
N LYS A 127 -14.76 -18.47 -4.70
CA LYS A 127 -15.94 -19.31 -4.92
C LYS A 127 -15.63 -20.80 -4.89
N ASN A 128 -14.46 -21.15 -5.43
CA ASN A 128 -13.94 -22.51 -5.41
C ASN A 128 -12.77 -22.58 -4.42
N ALA A 129 -12.57 -23.76 -3.85
CA ALA A 129 -11.38 -24.02 -3.05
C ALA A 129 -10.12 -23.81 -3.90
N VAL A 130 -9.11 -23.16 -3.31
CA VAL A 130 -7.83 -22.84 -3.94
C VAL A 130 -6.73 -23.73 -3.39
N THR A 131 -5.71 -23.99 -4.21
CA THR A 131 -4.50 -24.71 -3.82
C THR A 131 -3.35 -23.76 -3.51
N ASP A 132 -2.27 -24.25 -2.88
CA ASP A 132 -1.05 -23.49 -2.65
C ASP A 132 -0.44 -22.96 -3.95
N SER A 133 -0.54 -23.73 -5.05
CA SER A 133 -0.11 -23.31 -6.37
C SER A 133 -0.93 -22.13 -6.88
N ASP A 134 -2.27 -22.17 -6.76
CA ASP A 134 -3.15 -21.08 -7.19
C ASP A 134 -2.82 -19.76 -6.42
N ILE A 135 -2.60 -19.86 -5.12
CA ILE A 135 -2.22 -18.70 -4.29
C ILE A 135 -0.82 -18.19 -4.63
N LYS A 136 0.13 -19.09 -4.88
CA LYS A 136 1.48 -18.73 -5.32
C LYS A 136 1.46 -18.02 -6.68
N ASP A 137 0.70 -18.54 -7.64
CA ASP A 137 0.56 -17.97 -8.98
C ASP A 137 -0.21 -16.64 -8.95
N LEU A 138 -1.20 -16.51 -8.05
CA LEU A 138 -1.92 -15.26 -7.80
C LEU A 138 -0.94 -14.15 -7.39
N PHE A 139 -0.10 -14.40 -6.38
CA PHE A 139 0.85 -13.39 -5.89
C PHE A 139 2.01 -13.12 -6.84
N LYS A 140 2.35 -14.08 -7.71
CA LYS A 140 3.33 -13.90 -8.79
C LYS A 140 2.75 -13.30 -10.06
N CYS A 141 1.44 -13.02 -10.12
CA CYS A 141 0.73 -12.59 -11.33
C CYS A 141 0.84 -13.56 -12.50
N GLN A 142 0.91 -14.87 -12.22
CA GLN A 142 1.12 -15.95 -13.21
C GLN A 142 -0.11 -16.85 -13.38
N LEU A 143 -1.28 -16.44 -12.86
CA LEU A 143 -2.51 -17.20 -13.01
C LEU A 143 -2.89 -17.34 -14.49
N THR A 144 -3.18 -18.56 -14.91
CA THR A 144 -3.70 -18.84 -16.26
C THR A 144 -5.18 -18.50 -16.39
N LYS A 145 -5.92 -18.51 -15.28
CA LYS A 145 -7.34 -18.14 -15.19
C LYS A 145 -7.57 -17.35 -13.91
N PRO A 146 -8.40 -16.30 -13.93
CA PRO A 146 -8.71 -15.53 -12.74
C PRO A 146 -9.39 -16.37 -11.67
N LEU A 147 -9.06 -16.13 -10.41
CA LEU A 147 -9.78 -16.70 -9.27
C LEU A 147 -11.11 -15.96 -9.10
N GLN A 148 -12.23 -16.69 -9.06
CA GLN A 148 -13.52 -16.06 -8.86
C GLN A 148 -13.72 -15.71 -7.39
N ALA A 149 -13.99 -14.44 -7.07
CA ALA A 149 -14.29 -13.99 -5.72
C ALA A 149 -15.54 -14.69 -5.16
N GLY A 150 -15.52 -15.09 -3.91
CA GLY A 150 -16.72 -15.51 -3.18
C GLY A 150 -17.63 -14.29 -2.97
N ILE A 151 -17.07 -13.24 -2.36
CA ILE A 151 -17.70 -11.92 -2.18
C ILE A 151 -16.65 -10.85 -2.50
N ASN A 152 -16.93 -9.97 -3.47
CA ASN A 152 -15.97 -8.95 -3.92
C ASN A 152 -15.42 -8.07 -2.78
N ARG A 153 -16.29 -7.69 -1.82
CA ARG A 153 -15.89 -6.90 -0.65
C ARG A 153 -14.94 -7.66 0.28
N HIS A 154 -15.10 -8.97 0.44
CA HIS A 154 -14.20 -9.78 1.26
C HIS A 154 -12.79 -9.83 0.66
N VAL A 155 -12.71 -9.99 -0.66
CA VAL A 155 -11.43 -9.90 -1.39
C VAL A 155 -10.78 -8.53 -1.16
N ALA A 156 -11.52 -7.44 -1.34
CA ALA A 156 -11.00 -6.10 -1.10
C ALA A 156 -10.48 -5.90 0.34
N LEU A 157 -11.22 -6.40 1.34
CA LEU A 157 -10.82 -6.34 2.76
C LEU A 157 -9.56 -7.14 3.06
N PHE A 158 -9.46 -8.36 2.53
CA PHE A 158 -8.28 -9.21 2.72
C PHE A 158 -7.02 -8.59 2.12
N PHE A 159 -7.08 -8.17 0.85
CA PHE A 159 -5.94 -7.49 0.21
C PHE A 159 -5.65 -6.13 0.85
N GLY A 160 -6.67 -5.41 1.29
CA GLY A 160 -6.52 -4.18 2.05
C GLY A 160 -5.80 -4.38 3.38
N ALA A 161 -6.10 -5.47 4.10
CA ALA A 161 -5.40 -5.84 5.32
C ALA A 161 -3.92 -6.18 5.04
N LEU A 162 -3.63 -7.01 4.03
CA LEU A 162 -2.25 -7.30 3.60
C LEU A 162 -1.48 -5.99 3.30
N ARG A 163 -2.12 -5.04 2.60
CA ARG A 163 -1.52 -3.73 2.31
C ARG A 163 -1.27 -2.90 3.57
N SER A 164 -2.20 -2.88 4.53
CA SER A 164 -2.06 -2.11 5.79
C SER A 164 -0.88 -2.59 6.63
N TYR A 165 -0.50 -3.86 6.50
CA TYR A 165 0.66 -4.44 7.17
C TYR A 165 1.94 -4.39 6.33
N GLY A 166 1.93 -3.73 5.16
CA GLY A 166 3.08 -3.56 4.29
C GLY A 166 3.47 -4.80 3.49
N LEU A 167 2.56 -5.77 3.34
CA LEU A 167 2.80 -7.02 2.62
C LEU A 167 2.45 -6.95 1.13
N LEU A 168 1.82 -5.86 0.69
CA LEU A 168 1.49 -5.61 -0.72
C LEU A 168 1.98 -4.24 -1.16
N PRO A 169 2.26 -4.03 -2.45
CA PRO A 169 2.60 -2.74 -3.01
C PRO A 169 1.40 -1.78 -2.97
N PHE A 170 1.67 -0.48 -3.05
CA PHE A 170 0.63 0.55 -3.06
C PHE A 170 -0.39 0.35 -4.20
N ARG A 171 0.10 -0.05 -5.38
CA ARG A 171 -0.71 -0.27 -6.60
C ARG A 171 -1.42 -1.63 -6.66
N TRP A 172 -1.49 -2.40 -5.60
CA TRP A 172 -2.03 -3.76 -5.65
C TRP A 172 -3.38 -3.88 -6.40
N GLN A 173 -4.26 -2.89 -6.30
CA GLN A 173 -5.56 -2.87 -6.99
C GLN A 173 -5.39 -2.78 -8.52
N MET A 174 -4.45 -1.96 -8.97
CA MET A 174 -4.12 -1.81 -10.38
C MET A 174 -3.47 -3.09 -10.91
N ILE A 175 -2.55 -3.69 -10.14
CA ILE A 175 -1.89 -4.95 -10.52
C ILE A 175 -2.92 -6.07 -10.68
N ILE A 176 -3.90 -6.17 -9.77
CA ILE A 176 -4.99 -7.15 -9.89
C ILE A 176 -5.82 -6.92 -11.16
N GLU A 177 -6.14 -5.67 -11.51
CA GLU A 177 -6.91 -5.32 -12.70
C GLU A 177 -6.10 -5.58 -13.98
N GLU A 178 -4.88 -5.08 -14.08
CA GLU A 178 -3.99 -5.19 -15.24
C GLU A 178 -3.71 -6.65 -15.61
N ASN A 179 -3.45 -7.49 -14.59
CA ASN A 179 -3.17 -8.91 -14.78
C ASN A 179 -4.44 -9.80 -14.72
N LYS A 180 -5.63 -9.21 -14.58
CA LYS A 180 -6.93 -9.90 -14.53
C LYS A 180 -6.93 -11.06 -13.53
N LEU A 181 -6.33 -10.87 -12.36
CA LEU A 181 -6.07 -11.96 -11.41
C LEU A 181 -7.34 -12.47 -10.72
N ILE A 182 -8.32 -11.61 -10.53
CA ILE A 182 -9.54 -11.95 -9.77
C ILE A 182 -10.77 -11.57 -10.58
N ALA A 183 -11.71 -12.50 -10.68
CA ALA A 183 -13.01 -12.28 -11.30
C ALA A 183 -14.08 -11.96 -10.25
N SER A 184 -15.05 -11.14 -10.63
CA SER A 184 -16.19 -10.75 -9.80
C SER A 184 -17.06 -11.95 -9.43
N SER A 185 -17.60 -11.95 -8.22
CA SER A 185 -18.55 -12.95 -7.75
C SER A 185 -19.88 -12.95 -8.54
N ALA A 186 -20.26 -11.82 -9.15
CA ALA A 186 -21.57 -11.65 -9.79
C ALA A 186 -21.58 -12.09 -11.26
N ASN A 187 -20.61 -11.66 -12.06
CA ASN A 187 -20.66 -11.79 -13.52
C ASN A 187 -19.42 -12.44 -14.14
N ASN A 188 -18.50 -12.91 -13.29
CA ASN A 188 -17.27 -13.56 -13.71
C ASN A 188 -16.31 -12.67 -14.56
N GLU A 189 -16.57 -11.35 -14.61
CA GLU A 189 -15.67 -10.39 -15.26
C GLU A 189 -14.51 -10.02 -14.32
N PRO A 190 -13.33 -9.67 -14.85
CA PRO A 190 -12.22 -9.22 -14.03
C PRO A 190 -12.60 -8.03 -13.14
N LEU A 191 -12.21 -8.08 -11.86
CA LEU A 191 -12.43 -6.99 -10.91
C LEU A 191 -11.57 -5.79 -11.29
N ARG A 192 -12.20 -4.62 -11.34
CA ARG A 192 -11.53 -3.34 -11.58
C ARG A 192 -10.99 -2.74 -10.27
N ALA A 193 -9.91 -1.99 -10.36
CA ALA A 193 -9.34 -1.28 -9.22
C ALA A 193 -10.36 -0.36 -8.52
N SER A 194 -11.25 0.27 -9.29
CA SER A 194 -12.35 1.09 -8.75
C SER A 194 -13.33 0.29 -7.90
N GLN A 195 -13.64 -0.95 -8.27
CA GLN A 195 -14.53 -1.84 -7.51
C GLN A 195 -13.88 -2.29 -6.19
N LEU A 196 -12.57 -2.58 -6.22
CA LEU A 196 -11.79 -2.91 -5.02
C LEU A 196 -11.72 -1.72 -4.05
N ARG A 197 -11.50 -0.48 -4.58
CA ARG A 197 -11.54 0.75 -3.76
C ARG A 197 -12.92 0.99 -3.16
N CYS A 198 -13.98 0.80 -3.94
CA CYS A 198 -15.35 0.94 -3.47
C CYS A 198 -15.66 -0.06 -2.35
N GLY A 199 -15.22 -1.31 -2.47
CA GLY A 199 -15.36 -2.34 -1.44
C GLY A 199 -14.72 -1.95 -0.11
N LEU A 200 -13.51 -1.38 -0.14
CA LEU A 200 -12.83 -0.86 1.05
C LEU A 200 -13.55 0.36 1.66
N SER A 201 -13.97 1.31 0.83
CA SER A 201 -14.68 2.50 1.29
C SER A 201 -16.02 2.16 1.93
N GLN A 202 -16.78 1.24 1.35
CA GLN A 202 -18.05 0.76 1.89
C GLN A 202 -17.86 0.08 3.26
N ALA A 203 -16.82 -0.72 3.43
CA ALA A 203 -16.52 -1.35 4.71
C ALA A 203 -16.23 -0.30 5.81
N LYS A 204 -15.42 0.72 5.51
CA LYS A 204 -15.14 1.84 6.43
C LYS A 204 -16.41 2.60 6.82
N ASN A 205 -17.28 2.89 5.85
CA ASN A 205 -18.53 3.60 6.09
C ASN A 205 -19.50 2.79 6.96
N VAL A 206 -19.60 1.48 6.74
CA VAL A 206 -20.40 0.57 7.58
C VAL A 206 -19.86 0.56 9.00
N LYS A 207 -18.54 0.47 9.20
CA LYS A 207 -17.89 0.54 10.52
C LYS A 207 -18.23 1.84 11.25
N LEU A 208 -18.09 2.99 10.57
CA LEU A 208 -18.42 4.30 11.14
C LEU A 208 -19.91 4.46 11.47
N ALA A 209 -20.81 3.97 10.62
CA ALA A 209 -22.26 4.01 10.87
C ALA A 209 -22.64 3.13 12.05
N LYS A 210 -22.05 1.94 12.17
CA LYS A 210 -22.27 1.00 13.27
C LYS A 210 -21.71 1.52 14.60
N MET A 211 -20.56 2.17 14.61
CA MET A 211 -20.01 2.82 15.80
C MET A 211 -20.89 3.93 16.37
N LYS A 212 -21.72 4.55 15.51
CA LYS A 212 -22.70 5.59 15.91
C LYS A 212 -24.04 5.02 16.38
N SER A 213 -24.27 3.72 16.21
CA SER A 213 -25.52 3.05 16.56
C SER A 213 -25.39 2.37 17.92
N SER A 214 -26.34 2.65 18.83
CA SER A 214 -26.37 2.06 20.18
C SER A 214 -26.65 0.54 20.21
N ASN A 215 -27.02 -0.07 19.07
CA ASN A 215 -27.33 -1.50 18.92
C ASN A 215 -26.21 -2.29 18.23
N TYR A 216 -24.98 -1.99 18.55
CA TYR A 216 -23.82 -2.60 17.97
C TYR A 216 -23.64 -4.08 18.35
N LYS A 217 -23.72 -5.00 17.40
CA LYS A 217 -23.35 -6.41 17.58
C LYS A 217 -21.94 -6.65 17.05
N ILE A 218 -21.08 -7.23 17.89
CA ILE A 218 -19.68 -7.56 17.57
C ILE A 218 -19.55 -8.49 16.34
N GLU A 219 -20.56 -9.31 16.07
CA GLU A 219 -20.64 -10.23 14.95
C GLU A 219 -20.58 -9.54 13.55
N ASP A 220 -20.91 -8.28 13.49
CA ASP A 220 -20.94 -7.50 12.24
C ASP A 220 -19.61 -6.88 11.82
N LEU A 221 -18.59 -6.86 12.69
CA LEU A 221 -17.20 -6.51 12.38
C LEU A 221 -16.39 -7.73 11.91
N GLY A 222 -17.03 -8.88 11.87
CA GLY A 222 -16.39 -10.19 11.82
C GLY A 222 -15.28 -10.30 10.79
N PHE A 223 -15.53 -9.99 9.52
CA PHE A 223 -14.59 -10.33 8.46
C PHE A 223 -13.35 -9.41 8.42
N GLU A 224 -13.51 -8.10 8.62
CA GLU A 224 -12.37 -7.15 8.66
C GLU A 224 -11.42 -7.53 9.79
N THR A 225 -11.96 -7.73 11.00
CA THR A 225 -11.18 -8.13 12.18
C THR A 225 -10.51 -9.50 12.00
N VAL A 226 -11.20 -10.45 11.37
CA VAL A 226 -10.63 -11.77 11.04
C VAL A 226 -9.44 -11.63 10.10
N CYS A 227 -9.56 -10.81 9.04
CA CYS A 227 -8.45 -10.51 8.13
C CYS A 227 -7.27 -9.83 8.84
N GLU A 228 -7.53 -8.79 9.64
CA GLU A 228 -6.49 -8.07 10.39
C GLU A 228 -5.73 -9.02 11.34
N ASN A 229 -6.44 -9.85 12.10
CA ASN A 229 -5.83 -10.81 13.00
C ASN A 229 -5.01 -11.89 12.28
N PHE A 230 -5.51 -12.37 11.14
CA PHE A 230 -4.79 -13.32 10.30
C PHE A 230 -3.50 -12.69 9.76
N VAL A 231 -3.59 -11.50 9.16
CA VAL A 231 -2.44 -10.84 8.53
C VAL A 231 -1.39 -10.46 9.58
N LYS A 232 -1.81 -10.09 10.81
CA LYS A 232 -0.87 -9.86 11.91
C LYS A 232 -0.06 -11.13 12.21
N LYS A 233 -0.73 -12.28 12.36
CA LYS A 233 -0.05 -13.58 12.58
C LYS A 233 0.84 -13.97 11.40
N LEU A 234 0.40 -13.71 10.16
CA LEU A 234 1.18 -13.97 8.95
C LEU A 234 2.48 -13.15 8.96
N LYS A 235 2.44 -11.88 9.37
CA LYS A 235 3.61 -11.01 9.49
C LYS A 235 4.56 -11.48 10.59
N GLU A 236 4.04 -11.96 11.72
CA GLU A 236 4.85 -12.51 12.83
C GLU A 236 5.56 -13.82 12.41
N SER A 237 5.14 -14.48 11.32
CA SER A 237 5.77 -15.69 10.79
C SER A 237 6.88 -15.42 9.77
N MET A 238 7.19 -14.14 9.49
CA MET A 238 8.31 -13.69 8.64
C MET A 238 9.62 -13.72 9.42
#